data_ee616dfd8cc06c39eeb99f8cdbaacc30
#
_entry.id   ee616dfd8cc06c39eeb99f8cdbaacc30
#
_cell.length_a   1.000
_cell.length_b   1.000
_cell.length_c   1.000
_cell.angle_alpha   90.00
_cell.angle_beta   90.00
_cell.angle_gamma   90.00
#
_symmetry.space_group_name_H-M   'P 1'
#
loop_
_entity.id
_entity.type
_entity.pdbx_description
1 polymer ?
#
loop_
_entity_poly.entity_id
_entity_poly.type
_entity_poly.pdbx_seq_one_letter_code
_entity_poly.pdbx_strand_id
1 'polypeptide(L)'
;MIRAIVGLVGIVTMAAGAMLIFWPRGVWRFSERLAFWQSGGSAPTSFFVIAAIGILLGLLFLYVGLRRLTIFSTVIWIVGAVLLVNCLAMAAAPQSFRSFEAAIFYSRPEAGKVVFGYIAGAVRLVIGCLLVVAAIKRKPAAA
;
A
#
# COMPACT_ATOMS: atom_id res chain seq x y z
N MET A 1 -14.53 11.26 11.09
CA MET A 1 -13.11 11.37 10.74
C MET A 1 -12.51 10.05 10.26
N ILE A 2 -12.39 8.99 11.10
CA ILE A 2 -11.76 7.69 10.72
C ILE A 2 -12.32 7.09 9.43
N ARG A 3 -13.67 7.09 9.24
CA ARG A 3 -14.29 6.57 8.01
C ARG A 3 -13.88 7.33 6.77
N ALA A 4 -13.74 8.64 6.87
CA ALA A 4 -13.29 9.46 5.74
C ALA A 4 -11.84 9.11 5.35
N ILE A 5 -10.99 8.86 6.34
CA ILE A 5 -9.60 8.41 6.10
C ILE A 5 -9.58 7.04 5.42
N VAL A 6 -10.36 6.07 5.95
CA VAL A 6 -10.46 4.73 5.33
C VAL A 6 -10.99 4.82 3.90
N GLY A 7 -12.02 5.63 3.66
CA GLY A 7 -12.57 5.86 2.32
C GLY A 7 -11.55 6.51 1.38
N LEU A 8 -10.84 7.54 1.84
CA LEU A 8 -9.80 8.22 1.06
C LEU A 8 -8.67 7.25 0.69
N VAL A 9 -8.17 6.48 1.65
CA VAL A 9 -7.13 5.46 1.39
C VAL A 9 -7.66 4.42 0.41
N GLY A 10 -8.92 4.01 0.52
CA GLY A 10 -9.57 3.12 -0.44
C GLY A 10 -9.55 3.68 -1.86
N ILE A 11 -9.93 4.95 -2.04
CA ILE A 11 -9.92 5.64 -3.34
C ILE A 11 -8.49 5.72 -3.90
N VAL A 12 -7.52 6.12 -3.08
CA VAL A 12 -6.10 6.19 -3.51
C VAL A 12 -5.57 4.81 -3.90
N THR A 13 -5.94 3.76 -3.14
CA THR A 13 -5.54 2.38 -3.45
C THR A 13 -6.17 1.90 -4.75
N MET A 14 -7.45 2.23 -5.01
CA MET A 14 -8.11 1.94 -6.29
C MET A 14 -7.44 2.67 -7.46
N ALA A 15 -7.15 3.94 -7.31
CA ALA A 15 -6.47 4.74 -8.33
C ALA A 15 -5.09 4.16 -8.67
N ALA A 16 -4.30 3.81 -7.64
CA ALA A 16 -3.01 3.16 -7.82
C ALA A 16 -3.14 1.78 -8.50
N GLY A 17 -4.17 1.01 -8.16
CA GLY A 17 -4.50 -0.26 -8.82
C GLY A 17 -4.85 -0.08 -10.28
N ALA A 18 -5.70 0.89 -10.60
CA ALA A 18 -6.05 1.23 -11.97
C ALA A 18 -4.82 1.67 -12.79
N MET A 19 -3.96 2.52 -12.24
CA MET A 19 -2.71 2.92 -12.91
C MET A 19 -1.82 1.73 -13.22
N LEU A 20 -1.71 0.74 -12.33
CA LEU A 20 -0.94 -0.48 -12.57
C LEU A 20 -1.53 -1.34 -13.71
N ILE A 21 -2.85 -1.31 -13.90
CA ILE A 21 -3.53 -2.06 -14.97
C ILE A 21 -3.40 -1.31 -16.31
N PHE A 22 -3.69 -0.02 -16.32
CA PHE A 22 -3.73 0.75 -17.56
C PHE A 22 -2.36 1.24 -18.03
N TRP A 23 -1.42 1.44 -17.12
CA TRP A 23 -0.09 1.96 -17.45
C TRP A 23 1.03 1.28 -16.63
N PRO A 24 1.15 -0.06 -16.67
CA PRO A 24 2.07 -0.81 -15.82
C PRO A 24 3.54 -0.41 -16.01
N ARG A 25 3.96 -0.23 -17.26
CA ARG A 25 5.36 0.17 -17.55
C ARG A 25 5.72 1.54 -16.98
N GLY A 26 4.79 2.49 -17.05
CA GLY A 26 5.03 3.84 -16.50
C GLY A 26 5.12 3.83 -14.98
N VAL A 27 4.24 3.08 -14.32
CA VAL A 27 4.24 2.93 -12.87
C VAL A 27 5.55 2.27 -12.40
N TRP A 28 6.00 1.21 -13.08
CA TRP A 28 7.26 0.56 -12.74
C TRP A 28 8.46 1.50 -12.89
N ARG A 29 8.57 2.22 -14.01
CA ARG A 29 9.65 3.21 -14.22
C ARG A 29 9.64 4.31 -13.16
N PHE A 30 8.44 4.79 -12.77
CA PHE A 30 8.31 5.79 -11.72
C PHE A 30 8.72 5.22 -10.36
N SER A 31 8.28 4.01 -10.02
CA SER A 31 8.65 3.33 -8.78
C SER A 31 10.14 3.04 -8.71
N GLU A 32 10.75 2.61 -9.83
CA GLU A 32 12.19 2.43 -9.92
C GLU A 32 12.95 3.73 -9.62
N ARG A 33 12.52 4.85 -10.17
CA ARG A 33 13.16 6.15 -9.90
C ARG A 33 13.05 6.58 -8.44
N LEU A 34 11.95 6.25 -7.78
CA LEU A 34 11.76 6.55 -6.35
C LEU A 34 12.54 5.58 -5.45
N ALA A 35 12.61 4.30 -5.81
CA ALA A 35 13.25 3.26 -5.02
C ALA A 35 14.77 3.25 -5.19
N PHE A 36 15.27 3.59 -6.38
CA PHE A 36 16.71 3.55 -6.70
C PHE A 36 17.31 4.96 -6.62
N TRP A 37 17.73 5.38 -5.42
CA TRP A 37 18.69 6.46 -5.26
C TRP A 37 20.11 5.97 -5.61
N GLN A 38 21.02 6.86 -5.89
CA GLN A 38 22.39 6.53 -6.32
C GLN A 38 23.09 5.58 -5.34
N SER A 39 23.81 4.60 -5.88
CA SER A 39 24.56 3.62 -5.10
C SER A 39 25.57 4.32 -4.18
N GLY A 40 25.47 4.08 -2.88
CA GLY A 40 26.31 4.72 -1.86
C GLY A 40 25.74 6.00 -1.24
N GLY A 41 24.62 6.53 -1.74
CA GLY A 41 23.93 7.66 -1.13
C GLY A 41 23.04 7.26 0.06
N SER A 42 22.77 8.21 0.95
CA SER A 42 21.74 8.07 1.99
C SER A 42 20.34 8.07 1.36
N ALA A 43 19.39 7.35 1.98
CA ALA A 43 18.00 7.40 1.55
C ALA A 43 17.48 8.85 1.57
N PRO A 44 16.73 9.27 0.53
CA PRO A 44 16.22 10.64 0.49
C PRO A 44 15.19 10.89 1.60
N THR A 45 15.10 12.11 2.08
CA THR A 45 14.17 12.50 3.14
C THR A 45 12.72 12.13 2.80
N SER A 46 12.33 12.24 1.53
CA SER A 46 11.00 11.84 1.05
C SER A 46 10.68 10.37 1.32
N PHE A 47 11.68 9.49 1.29
CA PHE A 47 11.52 8.07 1.61
C PHE A 47 11.11 7.86 3.07
N PHE A 48 11.75 8.57 4.00
CA PHE A 48 11.42 8.51 5.42
C PHE A 48 10.07 9.16 5.73
N VAL A 49 9.70 10.23 5.03
CA VAL A 49 8.37 10.85 5.15
C VAL A 49 7.28 9.88 4.73
N ILE A 50 7.46 9.19 3.60
CA ILE A 50 6.52 8.17 3.13
C ILE A 50 6.42 7.02 4.14
N ALA A 51 7.56 6.54 4.67
CA ALA A 51 7.58 5.50 5.69
C ALA A 51 6.83 5.94 6.97
N ALA A 52 7.06 7.16 7.45
CA ALA A 52 6.38 7.70 8.63
C ALA A 52 4.85 7.79 8.44
N ILE A 53 4.41 8.32 7.28
CA ILE A 53 2.97 8.36 6.94
C ILE A 53 2.39 6.96 6.89
N GLY A 54 3.09 6.01 6.28
CA GLY A 54 2.66 4.62 6.21
C GLY A 54 2.57 3.94 7.57
N ILE A 55 3.51 4.21 8.48
CA ILE A 55 3.47 3.71 9.86
C ILE A 55 2.22 4.25 10.58
N LEU A 56 1.95 5.55 10.50
CA LEU A 56 0.79 6.16 11.13
C LEU A 56 -0.53 5.59 10.59
N LEU A 57 -0.63 5.41 9.27
CA LEU A 57 -1.80 4.79 8.64
C LEU A 57 -1.92 3.32 9.02
N GLY A 58 -0.82 2.58 9.08
CA GLY A 58 -0.80 1.19 9.50
C GLY A 58 -1.32 1.02 10.94
N LEU A 59 -0.83 1.83 11.88
CA LEU A 59 -1.30 1.86 13.26
C LEU A 59 -2.80 2.23 13.36
N LEU A 60 -3.24 3.23 12.59
CA LEU A 60 -4.64 3.62 12.53
C LEU A 60 -5.53 2.47 12.05
N PHE A 61 -5.11 1.76 11.00
CA PHE A 61 -5.87 0.64 10.44
C PHE A 61 -5.90 -0.56 11.37
N LEU A 62 -4.79 -0.86 12.08
CA LEU A 62 -4.78 -1.87 13.13
C LEU A 62 -5.76 -1.52 14.24
N TYR A 63 -5.73 -0.29 14.72
CA TYR A 63 -6.63 0.19 15.77
C TYR A 63 -8.12 0.09 15.36
N VAL A 64 -8.45 0.47 14.12
CA VAL A 64 -9.81 0.38 13.58
C VAL A 64 -10.25 -1.07 13.39
N GLY A 65 -9.35 -1.90 12.87
CA GLY A 65 -9.63 -3.31 12.60
C GLY A 65 -9.86 -4.13 13.87
N LEU A 66 -9.14 -3.83 14.95
CA LEU A 66 -9.29 -4.53 16.23
C LEU A 66 -10.60 -4.21 16.97
N ARG A 67 -11.24 -3.08 16.67
CA ARG A 67 -12.48 -2.67 17.38
C ARG A 67 -13.73 -3.44 16.99
N ARG A 68 -13.72 -4.24 15.91
CA ARG A 68 -14.90 -4.95 15.40
C ARG A 68 -14.50 -6.23 14.68
N LEU A 69 -15.16 -7.34 15.03
CA LEU A 69 -14.98 -8.64 14.39
C LEU A 69 -15.95 -8.78 13.20
N THR A 70 -15.66 -8.09 12.10
CA THR A 70 -16.38 -8.24 10.83
C THR A 70 -15.41 -8.52 9.71
N ILE A 71 -15.86 -9.13 8.62
CA ILE A 71 -14.99 -9.40 7.44
C ILE A 71 -14.29 -8.11 6.98
N PHE A 72 -15.00 -6.98 6.98
CA PHE A 72 -14.40 -5.69 6.60
C PHE A 72 -13.36 -5.20 7.59
N SER A 73 -13.55 -5.41 8.89
CA SER A 73 -12.54 -5.04 9.89
C SER A 73 -11.32 -5.92 9.82
N THR A 74 -11.47 -7.20 9.48
CA THR A 74 -10.37 -8.11 9.26
C THR A 74 -9.52 -7.68 8.05
N VAL A 75 -10.16 -7.28 6.94
CA VAL A 75 -9.44 -6.74 5.78
C VAL A 75 -8.66 -5.48 6.15
N ILE A 76 -9.30 -4.53 6.86
CA ILE A 76 -8.64 -3.30 7.32
C ILE A 76 -7.45 -3.62 8.22
N TRP A 77 -7.61 -4.57 9.14
CA TRP A 77 -6.54 -5.02 10.03
C TRP A 77 -5.35 -5.62 9.26
N ILE A 78 -5.61 -6.52 8.32
CA ILE A 78 -4.56 -7.15 7.49
C ILE A 78 -3.82 -6.09 6.68
N VAL A 79 -4.55 -5.17 6.03
CA VAL A 79 -3.94 -4.06 5.27
C VAL A 79 -3.07 -3.20 6.19
N GLY A 80 -3.56 -2.89 7.39
CA GLY A 80 -2.82 -2.14 8.39
C GLY A 80 -1.54 -2.84 8.84
N ALA A 81 -1.61 -4.15 9.10
CA ALA A 81 -0.46 -4.95 9.50
C ALA A 81 0.61 -5.01 8.40
N VAL A 82 0.21 -5.29 7.17
CA VAL A 82 1.13 -5.33 6.02
C VAL A 82 1.77 -3.96 5.79
N LEU A 83 0.98 -2.89 5.82
CA LEU A 83 1.49 -1.53 5.65
C LEU A 83 2.49 -1.16 6.74
N LEU A 84 2.16 -1.48 8.00
CA LEU A 84 3.03 -1.19 9.14
C LEU A 84 4.36 -1.93 9.05
N VAL A 85 4.33 -3.25 8.79
CA VAL A 85 5.54 -4.07 8.66
C VAL A 85 6.42 -3.55 7.51
N ASN A 86 5.81 -3.25 6.36
CA ASN A 86 6.51 -2.75 5.19
C ASN A 86 7.19 -1.39 5.47
N CYS A 87 6.46 -0.46 6.08
CA CYS A 87 6.99 0.88 6.37
C CYS A 87 8.01 0.89 7.52
N LEU A 88 7.88 -0.01 8.51
CA LEU A 88 8.91 -0.22 9.52
C LEU A 88 10.20 -0.77 8.92
N ALA A 89 10.11 -1.75 8.00
CA ALA A 89 11.27 -2.27 7.28
C ALA A 89 11.96 -1.16 6.45
N MET A 90 11.18 -0.33 5.75
CA MET A 90 11.68 0.86 5.04
C MET A 90 12.47 1.79 5.97
N ALA A 91 11.92 2.11 7.13
CA ALA A 91 12.52 3.06 8.07
C ALA A 91 13.76 2.49 8.79
N ALA A 92 13.70 1.21 9.21
CA ALA A 92 14.74 0.58 10.00
C ALA A 92 15.97 0.15 9.17
N ALA A 93 15.75 -0.33 7.95
CA ALA A 93 16.82 -0.87 7.10
C ALA A 93 16.60 -0.49 5.63
N PRO A 94 16.70 0.80 5.25
CA PRO A 94 16.35 1.28 3.93
C PRO A 94 17.15 0.62 2.79
N GLN A 95 18.42 0.32 3.01
CA GLN A 95 19.26 -0.34 2.01
C GLN A 95 18.87 -1.82 1.82
N SER A 96 18.62 -2.54 2.90
CA SER A 96 18.15 -3.93 2.85
C SER A 96 16.76 -4.03 2.23
N PHE A 97 15.88 -3.11 2.55
CA PHE A 97 14.56 -3.01 1.93
C PHE A 97 14.67 -2.78 0.42
N ARG A 98 15.52 -1.85 -0.01
CA ARG A 98 15.80 -1.60 -1.43
C ARG A 98 16.35 -2.83 -2.15
N SER A 99 17.33 -3.53 -1.56
CA SER A 99 17.91 -4.73 -2.18
C SER A 99 16.88 -5.86 -2.30
N PHE A 100 16.00 -6.01 -1.32
CA PHE A 100 14.89 -6.94 -1.33
C PHE A 100 13.87 -6.60 -2.42
N GLU A 101 13.45 -5.35 -2.54
CA GLU A 101 12.56 -4.90 -3.62
C GLU A 101 13.22 -5.10 -5.00
N ALA A 102 14.51 -4.77 -5.13
CA ALA A 102 15.25 -4.99 -6.36
C ALA A 102 15.25 -6.46 -6.77
N ALA A 103 15.52 -7.36 -5.82
CA ALA A 103 15.55 -8.80 -6.09
C ALA A 103 14.19 -9.37 -6.47
N ILE A 104 13.11 -8.94 -5.81
CA ILE A 104 11.77 -9.49 -6.03
C ILE A 104 11.05 -8.86 -7.21
N PHE A 105 11.12 -7.53 -7.33
CA PHE A 105 10.28 -6.79 -8.27
C PHE A 105 11.03 -6.32 -9.52
N TYR A 106 12.26 -5.81 -9.37
CA TYR A 106 12.93 -5.10 -10.46
C TYR A 106 13.89 -5.96 -11.28
N SER A 107 14.35 -7.09 -10.75
CA SER A 107 15.19 -8.07 -11.48
C SER A 107 14.42 -8.90 -12.51
N ARG A 108 13.08 -8.82 -12.53
CA ARG A 108 12.25 -9.58 -13.46
C ARG A 108 12.33 -9.04 -14.88
N PRO A 109 12.19 -9.92 -15.91
CA PRO A 109 12.07 -9.46 -17.29
C PRO A 109 10.83 -8.58 -17.46
N GLU A 110 10.84 -7.69 -18.45
CA GLU A 110 9.76 -6.71 -18.73
C GLU A 110 8.35 -7.34 -18.78
N ALA A 111 8.24 -8.50 -19.44
CA ALA A 111 6.95 -9.23 -19.49
C ALA A 111 6.48 -9.66 -18.09
N GLY A 112 7.39 -10.13 -17.24
CA GLY A 112 7.08 -10.51 -15.86
C GLY A 112 6.66 -9.32 -15.00
N LYS A 113 7.26 -8.15 -15.19
CA LYS A 113 6.86 -6.90 -14.51
C LYS A 113 5.44 -6.49 -14.90
N VAL A 114 5.09 -6.59 -16.17
CA VAL A 114 3.75 -6.26 -16.66
C VAL A 114 2.70 -7.20 -16.07
N VAL A 115 2.92 -8.51 -16.12
CA VAL A 115 2.00 -9.51 -15.53
C VAL A 115 1.82 -9.28 -14.03
N PHE A 116 2.93 -9.05 -13.31
CA PHE A 116 2.88 -8.74 -11.89
C PHE A 116 2.13 -7.43 -11.62
N GLY A 117 2.31 -6.43 -12.48
CA GLY A 117 1.57 -5.16 -12.44
C GLY A 117 0.06 -5.38 -12.53
N TYR A 118 -0.42 -6.22 -13.45
CA TYR A 118 -1.84 -6.56 -13.57
C TYR A 118 -2.37 -7.26 -12.30
N ILE A 119 -1.65 -8.25 -11.79
CA ILE A 119 -2.06 -8.97 -10.56
C ILE A 119 -2.10 -8.02 -9.37
N ALA A 120 -1.05 -7.23 -9.16
CA ALA A 120 -0.98 -6.27 -8.07
C ALA A 120 -2.03 -5.16 -8.22
N GLY A 121 -2.31 -4.73 -9.46
CA GLY A 121 -3.35 -3.77 -9.78
C GLY A 121 -4.75 -4.30 -9.44
N ALA A 122 -5.07 -5.53 -9.84
CA ALA A 122 -6.34 -6.18 -9.54
C ALA A 122 -6.54 -6.34 -8.02
N VAL A 123 -5.52 -6.82 -7.31
CA VAL A 123 -5.56 -6.95 -5.83
C VAL A 123 -5.81 -5.58 -5.17
N ARG A 124 -5.12 -4.52 -5.60
CA ARG A 124 -5.33 -3.16 -5.08
C ARG A 124 -6.72 -2.62 -5.38
N LEU A 125 -7.29 -2.90 -6.55
CA LEU A 125 -8.67 -2.53 -6.87
C LEU A 125 -9.65 -3.20 -5.92
N VAL A 126 -9.52 -4.49 -5.69
CA VAL A 126 -10.40 -5.24 -4.76
C VAL A 126 -10.26 -4.69 -3.34
N ILE A 127 -9.04 -4.51 -2.84
CA ILE A 127 -8.79 -3.96 -1.50
C ILE A 127 -9.36 -2.54 -1.39
N GLY A 128 -9.12 -1.69 -2.38
CA GLY A 128 -9.63 -0.33 -2.41
C GLY A 128 -11.16 -0.28 -2.40
N CYS A 129 -11.82 -1.11 -3.21
CA CYS A 129 -13.28 -1.27 -3.19
C CYS A 129 -13.80 -1.69 -1.80
N LEU A 130 -13.18 -2.68 -1.18
CA LEU A 130 -13.56 -3.14 0.15
C LEU A 130 -13.41 -2.03 1.21
N LEU A 131 -12.34 -1.24 1.15
CA LEU A 131 -12.13 -0.10 2.05
C LEU A 131 -13.19 0.99 1.84
N VAL A 132 -13.52 1.32 0.59
CA VAL A 132 -14.58 2.30 0.27
C VAL A 132 -15.94 1.81 0.77
N VAL A 133 -16.29 0.55 0.51
CA VAL A 133 -17.55 -0.05 0.99
C VAL A 133 -17.59 -0.05 2.52
N ALA A 134 -16.48 -0.38 3.19
CA ALA A 134 -16.39 -0.33 4.66
C ALA A 134 -16.59 1.08 5.22
N ALA A 135 -16.14 2.12 4.48
CA ALA A 135 -16.32 3.52 4.86
C ALA A 135 -17.78 3.99 4.72
N ILE A 136 -18.48 3.50 3.68
CA ILE A 136 -19.85 3.92 3.35
C ILE A 136 -20.91 3.17 4.16
N LYS A 137 -20.71 1.87 4.45
CA LYS A 137 -21.68 1.06 5.21
C LYS A 137 -22.02 1.73 6.55
N ARG A 138 -23.26 2.24 6.66
CA ARG A 138 -23.82 2.70 7.93
C ARG A 138 -24.08 1.48 8.83
N LYS A 139 -23.90 1.62 10.15
CA LYS A 139 -24.52 0.68 11.10
C LYS A 139 -26.01 0.62 10.78
N PRO A 140 -26.63 -0.58 10.74
CA PRO A 140 -28.07 -0.63 10.99
C PRO A 140 -28.29 0.05 12.32
N ALA A 141 -29.24 0.99 12.35
CA ALA A 141 -29.71 1.55 13.61
C ALA A 141 -30.12 0.36 14.47
N ALA A 142 -29.57 0.27 15.70
CA ALA A 142 -30.07 -0.69 16.67
C ALA A 142 -31.52 -0.33 16.91
N ALA A 143 -32.42 -1.22 16.47
CA ALA A 143 -33.82 -1.17 16.85
C ALA A 143 -33.95 -1.56 18.30
#